data_9d9f17c65e944223d7df38f204ea492b
#
_entry.id   9d9f17c65e944223d7df38f204ea492b
#
_cell.length_a   1.000
_cell.length_b   1.000
_cell.length_c   1.000
_cell.angle_alpha   90.00
_cell.angle_beta   90.00
_cell.angle_gamma   90.00
#
_symmetry.space_group_name_H-M   'P 1'
#
loop_
_entity.id
_entity.type
_entity.pdbx_description
1 polymer ?
#
loop_
_entity_poly.entity_id
_entity_poly.type
_entity_poly.pdbx_seq_one_letter_code
_entity_poly.pdbx_strand_id
1 'polypeptide(L)'
;SQGVLLNLAIGQGELLVTPIQVLNYVNLLATKGNSPSCHFVFVDNLPKNVKPVLKNEIWDNVHEGLRAAIIDKNGTGKKADINVKGFELYGKTGTAENSHGNDHAWFVGWADYQNKKYSIVILLENAGSGGAIAAPMAKKVFNELVRYDKVVSK
;
A
#
# COMPACT_ATOMS: atom_id res chain seq x y z
N SER A 1 -0.26 4.13 -28.39
CA SER A 1 1.16 4.24 -28.78
C SER A 1 2.06 3.54 -27.75
N GLN A 2 3.29 3.19 -28.12
CA GLN A 2 4.25 2.58 -27.17
C GLN A 2 4.48 3.46 -25.94
N GLY A 3 4.49 4.78 -26.08
CA GLY A 3 4.63 5.72 -24.97
C GLY A 3 3.50 5.62 -23.95
N VAL A 4 2.25 5.39 -24.38
CA VAL A 4 1.11 5.18 -23.48
C VAL A 4 1.29 3.91 -22.64
N LEU A 5 1.75 2.81 -23.27
CA LEU A 5 2.01 1.56 -22.55
C LEU A 5 3.14 1.69 -21.52
N LEU A 6 4.20 2.44 -21.86
CA LEU A 6 5.29 2.71 -20.93
C LEU A 6 4.83 3.55 -19.73
N ASN A 7 4.01 4.58 -19.95
CA ASN A 7 3.44 5.38 -18.88
C ASN A 7 2.54 4.53 -17.96
N LEU A 8 1.66 3.70 -18.54
CA LEU A 8 0.83 2.78 -17.77
C LEU A 8 1.66 1.80 -16.92
N ALA A 9 2.76 1.31 -17.46
CA ALA A 9 3.64 0.35 -16.76
C ALA A 9 4.28 0.94 -15.49
N ILE A 10 4.45 2.25 -15.43
CA ILE A 10 4.97 2.96 -14.24
C ILE A 10 3.86 3.61 -13.39
N GLY A 11 2.58 3.34 -13.72
CA GLY A 11 1.45 3.89 -12.99
C GLY A 11 1.15 5.36 -13.27
N GLN A 12 1.55 5.85 -14.43
CA GLN A 12 1.30 7.22 -14.91
C GLN A 12 0.32 7.22 -16.10
N GLY A 13 -0.12 8.41 -16.51
CA GLY A 13 -0.95 8.62 -17.69
C GLY A 13 -2.45 8.48 -17.39
N GLU A 14 -3.17 7.77 -18.27
CA GLU A 14 -4.65 7.73 -18.28
C GLU A 14 -5.26 6.76 -17.25
N LEU A 15 -4.46 6.04 -16.47
CA LEU A 15 -4.95 5.10 -15.47
C LEU A 15 -5.50 5.84 -14.24
N LEU A 16 -6.81 5.98 -14.17
CA LEU A 16 -7.49 6.57 -13.02
C LEU A 16 -8.00 5.49 -12.09
N VAL A 17 -7.63 5.58 -10.82
CA VAL A 17 -8.04 4.65 -9.77
C VAL A 17 -8.46 5.39 -8.51
N THR A 18 -9.44 4.86 -7.80
CA THR A 18 -9.81 5.37 -6.47
C THR A 18 -8.93 4.76 -5.38
N PRO A 19 -8.73 5.43 -4.23
CA PRO A 19 -7.96 4.85 -3.12
C PRO A 19 -8.50 3.49 -2.65
N ILE A 20 -9.81 3.25 -2.69
CA ILE A 20 -10.37 1.96 -2.31
C ILE A 20 -10.06 0.84 -3.32
N GLN A 21 -9.98 1.15 -4.62
CA GLN A 21 -9.52 0.18 -5.62
C GLN A 21 -8.05 -0.18 -5.39
N VAL A 22 -7.21 0.80 -5.06
CA VAL A 22 -5.81 0.55 -4.69
C VAL A 22 -5.73 -0.26 -3.40
N LEU A 23 -6.57 0.01 -2.39
CA LEU A 23 -6.62 -0.77 -1.16
C LEU A 23 -7.02 -2.23 -1.42
N ASN A 24 -7.98 -2.48 -2.32
CA ASN A 24 -8.32 -3.84 -2.75
C ASN A 24 -7.12 -4.55 -3.39
N TYR A 25 -6.35 -3.85 -4.22
CA TYR A 25 -5.14 -4.40 -4.80
C TYR A 25 -4.07 -4.70 -3.74
N VAL A 26 -3.88 -3.80 -2.78
CA VAL A 26 -2.97 -4.03 -1.64
C VAL A 26 -3.38 -5.25 -0.83
N ASN A 27 -4.68 -5.42 -0.53
CA ASN A 27 -5.19 -6.60 0.17
C ASN A 27 -4.94 -7.90 -0.62
N LEU A 28 -5.15 -7.86 -1.93
CA LEU A 28 -4.85 -8.99 -2.80
C LEU A 28 -3.37 -9.39 -2.73
N LEU A 29 -2.46 -8.41 -2.74
CA LEU A 29 -1.03 -8.65 -2.57
C LEU A 29 -0.73 -9.22 -1.18
N ALA A 30 -1.21 -8.58 -0.12
CA ALA A 30 -0.96 -8.97 1.27
C ALA A 30 -1.41 -10.40 1.59
N THR A 31 -2.46 -10.88 0.93
CA THR A 31 -3.08 -12.18 1.18
C THR A 31 -2.79 -13.23 0.09
N LYS A 32 -1.89 -12.91 -0.84
CA LYS A 32 -1.58 -13.77 -2.01
C LYS A 32 -2.86 -14.18 -2.75
N GLY A 33 -3.74 -13.20 -2.98
CA GLY A 33 -4.99 -13.37 -3.72
C GLY A 33 -6.19 -13.90 -2.91
N ASN A 34 -6.11 -13.99 -1.57
CA ASN A 34 -7.19 -14.56 -0.74
C ASN A 34 -7.97 -13.49 0.06
N SER A 35 -7.97 -12.22 -0.36
CA SER A 35 -8.66 -11.17 0.38
C SER A 35 -10.14 -11.03 -0.01
N PRO A 36 -11.02 -10.63 0.93
CA PRO A 36 -12.33 -10.10 0.58
C PRO A 36 -12.18 -8.71 -0.06
N SER A 37 -13.21 -8.27 -0.81
CA SER A 37 -13.27 -6.90 -1.32
C SER A 37 -13.45 -5.89 -0.20
N CYS A 38 -12.77 -4.74 -0.29
CA CYS A 38 -13.01 -3.62 0.61
C CYS A 38 -14.39 -2.98 0.31
N HIS A 39 -15.09 -2.61 1.38
CA HIS A 39 -16.39 -1.95 1.29
C HIS A 39 -16.56 -0.98 2.47
N PHE A 40 -17.37 0.06 2.30
CA PHE A 40 -17.66 1.05 3.33
C PHE A 40 -18.97 0.80 4.07
N VAL A 41 -19.84 -0.04 3.51
CA VAL A 41 -21.15 -0.39 4.07
C VAL A 41 -21.27 -1.89 4.20
N PHE A 42 -22.06 -2.36 5.17
CA PHE A 42 -22.38 -3.77 5.26
C PHE A 42 -23.16 -4.21 4.02
N VAL A 43 -22.68 -5.28 3.38
CA VAL A 43 -23.29 -5.89 2.20
C VAL A 43 -23.41 -7.38 2.45
N ASP A 44 -24.62 -7.92 2.36
CA ASP A 44 -24.90 -9.33 2.66
C ASP A 44 -24.18 -10.30 1.69
N ASN A 45 -23.94 -9.85 0.47
CA ASN A 45 -23.29 -10.64 -0.57
C ASN A 45 -22.18 -9.82 -1.24
N LEU A 46 -20.98 -9.92 -0.67
CA LEU A 46 -19.79 -9.32 -1.30
C LEU A 46 -19.44 -10.07 -2.59
N PRO A 47 -19.13 -9.35 -3.69
CA PRO A 47 -18.62 -9.98 -4.88
C PRO A 47 -17.34 -10.76 -4.53
N LYS A 48 -17.25 -12.00 -5.02
CA LYS A 48 -16.04 -12.79 -4.87
C LYS A 48 -14.91 -12.12 -5.64
N ASN A 49 -13.79 -11.86 -4.96
CA ASN A 49 -12.60 -11.39 -5.66
C ASN A 49 -12.15 -12.43 -6.68
N VAL A 50 -11.78 -11.96 -7.86
CA VAL A 50 -11.10 -12.80 -8.84
C VAL A 50 -9.72 -13.11 -8.27
N LYS A 51 -9.48 -14.37 -7.90
CA LYS A 51 -8.18 -14.82 -7.42
C LYS A 51 -7.26 -15.08 -8.62
N PRO A 52 -6.17 -14.32 -8.80
CA PRO A 52 -5.21 -14.60 -9.85
C PRO A 52 -4.53 -15.95 -9.58
N VAL A 53 -4.44 -16.77 -10.62
CA VAL A 53 -3.70 -18.06 -10.55
C VAL A 53 -2.23 -17.76 -10.82
N LEU A 54 -1.48 -17.47 -9.77
CA LEU A 54 -0.05 -17.19 -9.83
C LEU A 54 0.72 -18.25 -9.02
N LYS A 55 1.95 -18.56 -9.47
CA LYS A 55 2.87 -19.41 -8.70
C LYS A 55 3.27 -18.71 -7.40
N ASN A 56 3.50 -19.46 -6.33
CA ASN A 56 3.92 -18.92 -5.04
C ASN A 56 5.19 -18.07 -5.15
N GLU A 57 6.14 -18.47 -5.96
CA GLU A 57 7.38 -17.73 -6.22
C GLU A 57 7.12 -16.27 -6.68
N ILE A 58 6.07 -16.05 -7.49
CA ILE A 58 5.72 -14.69 -7.95
C ILE A 58 5.24 -13.83 -6.77
N TRP A 59 4.41 -14.40 -5.89
CA TRP A 59 3.97 -13.71 -4.68
C TRP A 59 5.14 -13.40 -3.74
N ASP A 60 6.05 -14.34 -3.56
CA ASP A 60 7.21 -14.19 -2.69
C ASP A 60 8.14 -13.10 -3.21
N ASN A 61 8.43 -13.07 -4.52
CA ASN A 61 9.24 -12.02 -5.15
C ASN A 61 8.60 -10.63 -4.98
N VAL A 62 7.27 -10.51 -5.12
CA VAL A 62 6.56 -9.24 -4.91
C VAL A 62 6.65 -8.80 -3.45
N HIS A 63 6.45 -9.72 -2.50
CA HIS A 63 6.57 -9.44 -1.07
C HIS A 63 7.99 -9.00 -0.71
N GLU A 64 9.02 -9.71 -1.22
CA GLU A 64 10.42 -9.34 -1.01
C GLU A 64 10.71 -7.93 -1.54
N GLY A 65 10.27 -7.60 -2.75
CA GLY A 65 10.45 -6.27 -3.33
C GLY A 65 9.76 -5.17 -2.53
N LEU A 66 8.53 -5.41 -2.05
CA LEU A 66 7.80 -4.46 -1.20
C LEU A 66 8.44 -4.32 0.19
N ARG A 67 9.00 -5.40 0.74
CA ARG A 67 9.76 -5.36 1.98
C ARG A 67 11.07 -4.59 1.80
N ALA A 68 11.82 -4.85 0.74
CA ALA A 68 13.06 -4.16 0.40
C ALA A 68 12.86 -2.65 0.26
N ALA A 69 11.74 -2.20 -0.35
CA ALA A 69 11.43 -0.78 -0.46
C ALA A 69 11.27 -0.06 0.90
N ILE A 70 11.05 -0.81 1.98
CA ILE A 70 10.94 -0.30 3.36
C ILE A 70 12.28 -0.39 4.11
N ILE A 71 12.97 -1.55 4.04
CA ILE A 71 14.11 -1.82 4.92
C ILE A 71 15.46 -1.46 4.32
N ASP A 72 15.58 -1.42 2.99
CA ASP A 72 16.84 -1.15 2.34
C ASP A 72 17.33 0.27 2.59
N LYS A 73 18.66 0.44 2.56
CA LYS A 73 19.31 1.74 2.77
C LYS A 73 18.74 2.82 1.84
N ASN A 74 18.48 2.46 0.59
CA ASN A 74 17.95 3.34 -0.45
C ASN A 74 16.43 3.16 -0.68
N GLY A 75 15.74 2.42 0.19
CA GLY A 75 14.31 2.17 0.09
C GLY A 75 13.50 3.46 0.18
N THR A 76 12.68 3.74 -0.82
CA THR A 76 11.87 4.98 -0.90
C THR A 76 10.77 5.05 0.16
N GLY A 77 10.33 3.90 0.69
CA GLY A 77 9.33 3.76 1.74
C GLY A 77 9.89 3.72 3.16
N LYS A 78 11.21 3.78 3.34
CA LYS A 78 11.88 3.64 4.65
C LYS A 78 11.33 4.56 5.74
N LYS A 79 10.89 5.75 5.38
CA LYS A 79 10.31 6.72 6.34
C LYS A 79 8.96 6.27 6.92
N ALA A 80 8.32 5.23 6.36
CA ALA A 80 7.09 4.65 6.89
C ALA A 80 7.34 3.64 8.02
N ASP A 81 8.56 3.10 8.15
CA ASP A 81 8.90 2.11 9.16
C ASP A 81 8.85 2.69 10.58
N ILE A 82 8.22 1.95 11.49
CA ILE A 82 8.06 2.35 12.91
C ILE A 82 9.07 1.68 13.84
N ASN A 83 9.85 0.74 13.37
CA ASN A 83 10.87 0.00 14.13
C ASN A 83 10.33 -0.62 15.45
N VAL A 84 9.18 -1.29 15.38
CA VAL A 84 8.57 -2.00 16.51
C VAL A 84 8.76 -3.49 16.32
N LYS A 85 9.19 -4.19 17.38
CA LYS A 85 9.40 -5.65 17.34
C LYS A 85 8.12 -6.38 16.96
N GLY A 86 8.19 -7.27 15.99
CA GLY A 86 7.05 -8.04 15.46
C GLY A 86 6.13 -7.25 14.53
N PHE A 87 6.52 -6.04 14.14
CA PHE A 87 5.84 -5.25 13.12
C PHE A 87 6.63 -5.33 11.81
N GLU A 88 6.06 -5.95 10.80
CA GLU A 88 6.68 -6.11 9.49
C GLU A 88 5.89 -5.32 8.44
N LEU A 89 6.50 -4.27 7.91
CA LEU A 89 5.88 -3.39 6.92
C LEU A 89 6.35 -3.74 5.50
N TYR A 90 5.40 -3.85 4.61
CA TYR A 90 5.57 -4.03 3.16
C TYR A 90 4.90 -2.85 2.47
N GLY A 91 5.57 -2.18 1.55
CA GLY A 91 4.92 -1.02 0.94
C GLY A 91 5.73 -0.38 -0.17
N LYS A 92 5.07 0.55 -0.84
CA LYS A 92 5.65 1.31 -1.95
C LYS A 92 5.15 2.75 -1.92
N THR A 93 6.05 3.66 -2.18
CA THR A 93 5.73 5.07 -2.43
C THR A 93 5.38 5.28 -3.90
N GLY A 94 4.48 6.19 -4.17
CA GLY A 94 4.16 6.68 -5.49
C GLY A 94 4.17 8.20 -5.52
N THR A 95 4.45 8.75 -6.67
CA THR A 95 4.32 10.19 -6.97
C THR A 95 3.60 10.26 -8.30
N ALA A 96 2.34 10.69 -8.29
CA ALA A 96 1.55 10.83 -9.50
C ALA A 96 1.62 12.28 -9.98
N GLU A 97 2.08 12.46 -11.21
CA GLU A 97 2.19 13.78 -11.85
C GLU A 97 0.80 14.44 -11.98
N ASN A 98 0.76 15.73 -11.73
CA ASN A 98 -0.42 16.56 -11.85
C ASN A 98 -0.13 17.80 -12.69
N SER A 99 -0.76 17.91 -13.86
CA SER A 99 -0.60 19.04 -14.77
C SER A 99 -1.14 20.37 -14.24
N HIS A 100 -1.95 20.34 -13.17
CA HIS A 100 -2.65 21.52 -12.63
C HIS A 100 -2.18 21.91 -11.22
N GLY A 101 -1.07 21.35 -10.74
CA GLY A 101 -0.55 21.66 -9.40
C GLY A 101 0.68 20.82 -9.07
N ASN A 102 0.97 20.73 -7.77
CA ASN A 102 2.01 19.80 -7.30
C ASN A 102 1.56 18.34 -7.50
N ASP A 103 2.51 17.44 -7.63
CA ASP A 103 2.27 16.00 -7.73
C ASP A 103 1.45 15.47 -6.53
N HIS A 104 0.76 14.37 -6.73
CA HIS A 104 0.05 13.67 -5.67
C HIS A 104 0.98 12.65 -5.00
N ALA A 105 1.11 12.76 -3.68
CA ALA A 105 1.94 11.87 -2.89
C ALA A 105 1.16 10.61 -2.47
N TRP A 106 1.69 9.43 -2.80
CA TRP A 106 1.10 8.14 -2.46
C TRP A 106 2.03 7.31 -1.57
N PHE A 107 1.44 6.61 -0.62
CA PHE A 107 2.03 5.44 0.03
C PHE A 107 0.98 4.34 0.11
N VAL A 108 1.35 3.14 -0.29
CA VAL A 108 0.50 1.96 -0.24
C VAL A 108 1.26 0.80 0.38
N GLY A 109 0.56 -0.06 1.14
CA GLY A 109 1.22 -1.19 1.75
C GLY A 109 0.37 -1.89 2.81
N TRP A 110 0.96 -2.84 3.49
CA TRP A 110 0.37 -3.51 4.65
C TRP A 110 1.42 -3.79 5.71
N ALA A 111 0.96 -3.94 6.93
CA ALA A 111 1.78 -4.42 8.03
C ALA A 111 1.26 -5.75 8.53
N ASP A 112 2.17 -6.67 8.82
CA ASP A 112 1.93 -7.87 9.61
C ASP A 112 2.29 -7.55 11.08
N TYR A 113 1.30 -7.63 11.96
CA TYR A 113 1.48 -7.34 13.38
C TYR A 113 0.50 -8.15 14.23
N GLN A 114 0.99 -8.87 15.25
CA GLN A 114 0.19 -9.68 16.17
C GLN A 114 -0.79 -10.63 15.47
N ASN A 115 -0.32 -11.38 14.46
CA ASN A 115 -1.11 -12.30 13.65
C ASN A 115 -2.26 -11.64 12.85
N LYS A 116 -2.23 -10.33 12.70
CA LYS A 116 -3.17 -9.55 11.88
C LYS A 116 -2.45 -8.87 10.72
N LYS A 117 -3.19 -8.61 9.64
CA LYS A 117 -2.73 -7.80 8.52
C LYS A 117 -3.50 -6.49 8.47
N TYR A 118 -2.77 -5.39 8.40
CA TYR A 118 -3.33 -4.04 8.34
C TYR A 118 -2.90 -3.37 7.05
N SER A 119 -3.80 -3.27 6.11
CA SER A 119 -3.53 -2.60 4.84
C SER A 119 -3.80 -1.10 4.93
N ILE A 120 -3.00 -0.32 4.22
CA ILE A 120 -3.08 1.13 4.20
C ILE A 120 -2.91 1.69 2.80
N VAL A 121 -3.67 2.73 2.50
CA VAL A 121 -3.45 3.62 1.36
C VAL A 121 -3.47 5.05 1.89
N ILE A 122 -2.43 5.79 1.61
CA ILE A 122 -2.32 7.23 1.87
C ILE A 122 -2.26 7.94 0.52
N LEU A 123 -3.18 8.82 0.28
CA LEU A 123 -3.16 9.78 -0.81
C LEU A 123 -3.19 11.19 -0.23
N LEU A 124 -2.23 12.00 -0.63
CA LEU A 124 -2.19 13.42 -0.32
C LEU A 124 -2.12 14.19 -1.63
N GLU A 125 -3.24 14.82 -1.99
CA GLU A 125 -3.33 15.56 -3.25
C GLU A 125 -2.48 16.82 -3.21
N ASN A 126 -1.82 17.12 -4.31
CA ASN A 126 -0.97 18.31 -4.49
C ASN A 126 0.14 18.46 -3.42
N ALA A 127 0.60 17.36 -2.84
CA ALA A 127 1.54 17.38 -1.72
C ALA A 127 3.00 17.05 -2.11
N GLY A 128 3.25 16.70 -3.37
CA GLY A 128 4.58 16.39 -3.89
C GLY A 128 4.97 14.92 -3.75
N SER A 129 6.16 14.62 -3.26
CA SER A 129 6.74 13.28 -3.29
C SER A 129 6.17 12.32 -2.25
N GLY A 130 5.79 11.12 -2.68
CA GLY A 130 5.31 10.05 -1.81
C GLY A 130 6.31 9.66 -0.73
N GLY A 131 7.60 9.53 -1.06
CA GLY A 131 8.65 9.20 -0.09
C GLY A 131 8.94 10.31 0.92
N ALA A 132 8.72 11.57 0.55
CA ALA A 132 8.94 12.71 1.43
C ALA A 132 7.75 13.00 2.35
N ILE A 133 6.53 12.79 1.89
CA ILE A 133 5.31 13.23 2.57
C ILE A 133 4.42 12.05 2.98
N ALA A 134 4.04 11.16 2.04
CA ALA A 134 3.09 10.08 2.32
C ALA A 134 3.69 8.96 3.20
N ALA A 135 4.96 8.60 3.03
CA ALA A 135 5.61 7.59 3.86
C ALA A 135 5.71 8.03 5.34
N PRO A 136 6.13 9.26 5.72
CA PRO A 136 6.06 9.73 7.10
C PRO A 136 4.63 9.77 7.67
N MET A 137 3.60 10.03 6.84
CA MET A 137 2.21 9.98 7.27
C MET A 137 1.79 8.54 7.62
N ALA A 138 2.17 7.56 6.78
CA ALA A 138 1.95 6.14 7.07
C ALA A 138 2.59 5.72 8.41
N LYS A 139 3.81 6.20 8.69
CA LYS A 139 4.47 6.00 9.99
C LYS A 139 3.63 6.49 11.17
N LYS A 140 3.03 7.68 11.06
CA LYS A 140 2.17 8.21 12.11
C LYS A 140 0.95 7.33 12.34
N VAL A 141 0.28 6.89 11.27
CA VAL A 141 -0.90 6.02 11.36
C VAL A 141 -0.53 4.67 12.00
N PHE A 142 0.57 4.05 11.61
CA PHE A 142 1.00 2.77 12.19
C PHE A 142 1.45 2.90 13.65
N ASN A 143 2.06 4.00 14.04
CA ASN A 143 2.36 4.25 15.47
C ASN A 143 1.08 4.33 16.31
N GLU A 144 0.04 5.02 15.83
CA GLU A 144 -1.25 5.08 16.52
C GLU A 144 -1.96 3.73 16.55
N LEU A 145 -1.90 2.95 15.47
CA LEU A 145 -2.41 1.58 15.42
C LEU A 145 -1.78 0.73 16.53
N VAL A 146 -0.46 0.71 16.62
CA VAL A 146 0.27 -0.07 17.64
C VAL A 146 -0.04 0.43 19.04
N ARG A 147 -0.21 1.73 19.24
CA ARG A 147 -0.61 2.32 20.51
C ARG A 147 -2.01 1.85 20.91
N TYR A 148 -2.97 1.91 19.99
CA TYR A 148 -4.34 1.47 20.21
C TYR A 148 -4.42 -0.02 20.56
N ASP A 149 -3.73 -0.86 19.80
CA ASP A 149 -3.73 -2.32 19.99
C ASP A 149 -3.18 -2.70 21.38
N LYS A 150 -2.16 -2.00 21.89
CA LYS A 150 -1.64 -2.18 23.25
C LYS A 150 -2.63 -1.77 24.36
N VAL A 151 -3.55 -0.87 24.07
CA VAL A 151 -4.57 -0.41 25.05
C VAL A 151 -5.74 -1.40 25.10
N VAL A 152 -6.16 -1.92 23.92
CA VAL A 152 -7.33 -2.80 23.81
C VAL A 152 -7.00 -4.25 24.19
N SER A 153 -5.72 -4.64 24.10
CA SER A 153 -5.25 -6.01 24.44
C SER A 153 -4.92 -6.21 25.92
N LYS A 154 -5.17 -5.21 26.77
CA LYS A 154 -5.09 -5.29 28.24
C LYS A 154 -6.46 -5.58 28.86
#